data_a0b837f7935f5ce5d8df577876af9778
#
_entry.id   a0b837f7935f5ce5d8df577876af9778
#
_cell.length_a   1.000
_cell.length_b   1.000
_cell.length_c   1.000
_cell.angle_alpha   90.00
_cell.angle_beta   90.00
_cell.angle_gamma   90.00
#
_symmetry.space_group_name_H-M   'P 1'
#
loop_
_entity.id
_entity.type
_entity.pdbx_description
1 polymer ?
#
loop_
_entity_poly.entity_id
_entity_poly.type
_entity_poly.pdbx_seq_one_letter_code
_entity_poly.pdbx_strand_id
1 'polypeptide(L)'
;VIFEQLLPLQGADILELGCGKADKTRAISQGGKARSITALEVDEIQHAANLRNNDLANVTFRFGGAEAIPAADESFDIVLMFKSLHHVPVDQMDQAMAEIGRVLKPGGLAYISEPVYAGAFNEILRLFHDEKAVREAAFSAVERAVAAGRFELEDERFFSTPGHYDSFEQF
;
A
#
# COMPACT_ATOMS: atom_id res chain seq x y z
N VAL A 1 -8.44 8.90 10.15
CA VAL A 1 -8.35 7.66 9.36
C VAL A 1 -7.61 6.62 10.20
N ILE A 2 -7.90 5.30 10.03
CA ILE A 2 -7.37 4.23 10.91
C ILE A 2 -5.85 4.25 10.97
N PHE A 3 -5.16 4.24 9.83
CA PHE A 3 -3.69 4.22 9.80
C PHE A 3 -3.04 5.41 10.52
N GLU A 4 -3.66 6.58 10.54
CA GLU A 4 -3.15 7.77 11.26
C GLU A 4 -3.21 7.64 12.78
N GLN A 5 -4.06 6.74 13.28
CA GLN A 5 -4.17 6.42 14.71
C GLN A 5 -3.19 5.33 15.14
N LEU A 6 -2.77 4.49 14.19
CA LEU A 6 -1.91 3.34 14.44
C LEU A 6 -0.43 3.64 14.23
N LEU A 7 -0.10 4.56 13.30
CA LEU A 7 1.27 4.76 12.83
C LEU A 7 1.90 6.03 13.42
N PRO A 8 3.17 5.96 13.83
CA PRO A 8 3.93 7.11 14.32
C PRO A 8 4.44 7.95 13.14
N LEU A 9 3.55 8.67 12.47
CA LEU A 9 3.87 9.44 11.25
C LEU A 9 4.79 10.64 11.50
N GLN A 10 4.94 11.09 12.76
CA GLN A 10 5.68 12.30 13.08
C GLN A 10 7.18 12.14 12.80
N GLY A 11 7.68 12.93 11.84
CA GLY A 11 9.10 12.93 11.44
C GLY A 11 9.54 11.67 10.69
N ALA A 12 8.62 10.79 10.29
CA ALA A 12 8.92 9.55 9.60
C ALA A 12 9.27 9.77 8.12
N ASP A 13 10.20 8.96 7.62
CA ASP A 13 10.44 8.71 6.20
C ASP A 13 9.51 7.58 5.76
N ILE A 14 8.59 7.87 4.86
CA ILE A 14 7.52 6.97 4.46
C ILE A 14 7.71 6.51 3.01
N LEU A 15 7.47 5.23 2.76
CA LEU A 15 7.33 4.65 1.43
C LEU A 15 5.87 4.21 1.23
N GLU A 16 5.23 4.66 0.16
CA GLU A 16 3.93 4.14 -0.29
C GLU A 16 4.12 3.35 -1.57
N LEU A 17 3.64 2.10 -1.60
CA LEU A 17 3.75 1.18 -2.73
C LEU A 17 2.39 1.03 -3.42
N GLY A 18 2.35 1.30 -4.73
CA GLY A 18 1.11 1.32 -5.51
C GLY A 18 0.24 2.51 -5.13
N CYS A 19 0.78 3.73 -5.24
CA CYS A 19 0.10 4.93 -4.77
C CYS A 19 -1.10 5.36 -5.64
N GLY A 20 -1.29 4.78 -6.83
CA GLY A 20 -2.36 5.13 -7.75
C GLY A 20 -2.42 6.64 -8.01
N LYS A 21 -3.60 7.24 -7.82
CA LYS A 21 -3.79 8.70 -7.96
C LYS A 21 -3.15 9.54 -6.85
N ALA A 22 -2.43 8.90 -5.92
CA ALA A 22 -1.73 9.52 -4.80
C ALA A 22 -2.64 10.26 -3.79
N ASP A 23 -3.89 9.84 -3.66
CA ASP A 23 -4.81 10.49 -2.72
C ASP A 23 -4.36 10.32 -1.27
N LYS A 24 -3.84 9.13 -0.90
CA LYS A 24 -3.30 8.87 0.44
C LYS A 24 -1.98 9.59 0.65
N THR A 25 -1.08 9.54 -0.34
CA THR A 25 0.19 10.29 -0.34
C THR A 25 -0.05 11.78 -0.05
N ARG A 26 -0.99 12.39 -0.78
CA ARG A 26 -1.34 13.82 -0.61
C ARG A 26 -1.92 14.10 0.77
N ALA A 27 -2.86 13.28 1.23
CA ALA A 27 -3.46 13.44 2.56
C ALA A 27 -2.42 13.34 3.69
N ILE A 28 -1.48 12.38 3.61
CA ILE A 28 -0.41 12.21 4.59
C ILE A 28 0.54 13.41 4.55
N SER A 29 0.94 13.87 3.36
CA SER A 29 1.81 15.04 3.19
C SER A 29 1.17 16.31 3.75
N GLN A 30 -0.10 16.57 3.40
CA GLN A 30 -0.86 17.73 3.89
C GLN A 30 -1.12 17.68 5.39
N GLY A 31 -1.15 16.48 5.99
CA GLY A 31 -1.19 16.31 7.44
C GLY A 31 0.05 16.84 8.17
N GLY A 32 1.14 17.14 7.45
CA GLY A 32 2.34 17.85 7.94
C GLY A 32 3.17 17.08 8.96
N LYS A 33 2.92 15.79 9.16
CA LYS A 33 3.62 14.96 10.15
C LYS A 33 4.85 14.27 9.59
N ALA A 34 4.76 13.74 8.36
CA ALA A 34 5.85 13.02 7.70
C ALA A 34 7.00 13.94 7.32
N ARG A 35 8.24 13.48 7.51
CA ARG A 35 9.44 14.17 7.04
C ARG A 35 9.56 14.11 5.53
N SER A 36 9.43 12.91 4.98
CA SER A 36 9.45 12.66 3.55
C SER A 36 8.50 11.52 3.18
N ILE A 37 8.00 11.54 1.95
CA ILE A 37 7.19 10.47 1.38
C ILE A 37 7.75 10.13 0.01
N THR A 38 8.15 8.89 -0.19
CA THR A 38 8.42 8.33 -1.50
C THR A 38 7.22 7.49 -1.91
N ALA A 39 6.63 7.77 -3.07
CA ALA A 39 5.44 7.08 -3.55
C ALA A 39 5.76 6.38 -4.89
N LEU A 40 5.61 5.05 -4.93
CA LEU A 40 5.86 4.23 -6.10
C LEU A 40 4.56 3.92 -6.84
N GLU A 41 4.65 3.94 -8.19
CA GLU A 41 3.58 3.54 -9.08
C GLU A 41 4.16 2.79 -10.28
N VAL A 42 3.50 1.69 -10.70
CA VAL A 42 3.90 0.85 -11.83
C VAL A 42 3.15 1.20 -13.13
N ASP A 43 2.02 1.88 -13.04
CA ASP A 43 1.32 2.40 -14.21
C ASP A 43 2.02 3.67 -14.70
N GLU A 44 2.62 3.60 -15.89
CA GLU A 44 3.39 4.71 -16.47
C GLU A 44 2.54 5.97 -16.69
N ILE A 45 1.28 5.80 -17.07
CA ILE A 45 0.35 6.92 -17.32
C ILE A 45 0.02 7.61 -16.01
N GLN A 46 -0.30 6.82 -14.99
CA GLN A 46 -0.61 7.35 -13.68
C GLN A 46 0.62 7.96 -13.01
N HIS A 47 1.78 7.32 -13.11
CA HIS A 47 3.05 7.87 -12.62
C HIS A 47 3.36 9.23 -13.27
N ALA A 48 3.25 9.33 -14.60
CA ALA A 48 3.45 10.59 -15.32
C ALA A 48 2.43 11.67 -14.91
N ALA A 49 1.19 11.28 -14.60
CA ALA A 49 0.19 12.20 -14.07
C ALA A 49 0.56 12.71 -12.67
N ASN A 50 1.03 11.82 -11.79
CA ASN A 50 1.48 12.17 -10.44
C ASN A 50 2.66 13.15 -10.47
N LEU A 51 3.64 12.93 -11.36
CA LEU A 51 4.77 13.84 -11.54
C LEU A 51 4.33 15.24 -11.99
N ARG A 52 3.40 15.33 -12.95
CA ARG A 52 2.89 16.62 -13.45
C ARG A 52 2.12 17.42 -12.38
N ASN A 53 1.46 16.72 -11.47
CA ASN A 53 0.58 17.31 -10.46
C ASN A 53 1.23 17.33 -9.07
N ASN A 54 2.56 17.19 -8.98
CA ASN A 54 3.26 17.22 -7.71
C ASN A 54 3.58 18.69 -7.31
N ASP A 55 2.82 19.17 -6.33
CA ASP A 55 2.99 20.46 -5.67
C ASP A 55 3.45 20.34 -4.21
N LEU A 56 3.82 19.11 -3.79
CA LEU A 56 4.15 18.79 -2.40
C LEU A 56 5.67 18.69 -2.21
N ALA A 57 6.24 19.57 -1.41
CA ALA A 57 7.68 19.69 -1.24
C ALA A 57 8.36 18.47 -0.60
N ASN A 58 7.61 17.68 0.20
CA ASN A 58 8.12 16.49 0.88
C ASN A 58 7.71 15.17 0.20
N VAL A 59 7.19 15.21 -1.04
CA VAL A 59 6.79 14.03 -1.80
C VAL A 59 7.67 13.83 -3.02
N THR A 60 8.17 12.61 -3.18
CA THR A 60 8.90 12.16 -4.37
C THR A 60 8.15 11.00 -5.00
N PHE A 61 7.70 11.16 -6.25
CA PHE A 61 7.13 10.07 -7.04
C PHE A 61 8.22 9.33 -7.81
N ARG A 62 8.18 8.00 -7.78
CA ARG A 62 9.09 7.13 -8.53
C ARG A 62 8.32 6.04 -9.25
N PHE A 63 8.84 5.62 -10.39
CA PHE A 63 8.37 4.43 -11.08
C PHE A 63 8.99 3.19 -10.45
N GLY A 64 8.17 2.17 -10.16
CA GLY A 64 8.63 0.91 -9.60
C GLY A 64 7.54 0.12 -8.89
N GLY A 65 7.77 -1.18 -8.75
CA GLY A 65 6.90 -2.14 -8.07
C GLY A 65 7.42 -2.52 -6.68
N ALA A 66 6.57 -3.21 -5.93
CA ALA A 66 6.90 -3.68 -4.59
C ALA A 66 7.90 -4.84 -4.61
N GLU A 67 7.98 -5.58 -5.71
CA GLU A 67 8.89 -6.71 -5.93
C GLU A 67 10.34 -6.30 -6.21
N ALA A 68 10.57 -5.02 -6.54
CA ALA A 68 11.89 -4.47 -6.82
C ALA A 68 11.95 -2.98 -6.43
N ILE A 69 12.01 -2.70 -5.14
CA ILE A 69 11.93 -1.33 -4.62
C ILE A 69 13.24 -0.57 -4.91
N PRO A 70 13.20 0.54 -5.69
CA PRO A 70 14.39 1.31 -6.05
C PRO A 70 14.87 2.22 -4.89
N ALA A 71 15.21 1.60 -3.75
CA ALA A 71 15.72 2.28 -2.56
C ALA A 71 16.80 1.43 -1.89
N ALA A 72 17.66 2.07 -1.12
CA ALA A 72 18.65 1.39 -0.30
C ALA A 72 17.99 0.63 0.86
N ASP A 73 18.72 -0.31 1.45
CA ASP A 73 18.32 -0.99 2.66
C ASP A 73 18.10 0.03 3.79
N GLU A 74 17.19 -0.29 4.71
CA GLU A 74 16.95 0.50 5.93
C GLU A 74 16.70 1.99 5.69
N SER A 75 15.97 2.32 4.62
CA SER A 75 15.73 3.72 4.20
C SER A 75 14.49 4.35 4.82
N PHE A 76 13.50 3.52 5.21
CA PHE A 76 12.19 4.01 5.61
C PHE A 76 11.81 3.59 7.03
N ASP A 77 11.12 4.51 7.73
CA ASP A 77 10.55 4.22 9.03
C ASP A 77 9.21 3.49 8.88
N ILE A 78 8.47 3.78 7.80
CA ILE A 78 7.15 3.20 7.54
C ILE A 78 7.01 2.86 6.05
N VAL A 79 6.49 1.65 5.77
CA VAL A 79 6.05 1.25 4.43
C VAL A 79 4.54 1.08 4.44
N LEU A 80 3.85 1.65 3.44
CA LEU A 80 2.40 1.64 3.29
C LEU A 80 1.98 0.93 2.01
N MET A 81 0.99 0.05 2.12
CA MET A 81 0.25 -0.51 1.00
C MET A 81 -1.26 -0.36 1.24
N PHE A 82 -1.94 0.36 0.37
CA PHE A 82 -3.38 0.56 0.44
C PHE A 82 -4.08 -0.11 -0.73
N LYS A 83 -4.57 -1.33 -0.54
CA LYS A 83 -5.26 -2.14 -1.56
C LYS A 83 -4.37 -2.34 -2.81
N SER A 84 -3.08 -2.59 -2.61
CA SER A 84 -2.09 -2.66 -3.70
C SER A 84 -1.29 -3.96 -3.72
N LEU A 85 -1.22 -4.73 -2.63
CA LEU A 85 -0.49 -6.00 -2.62
C LEU A 85 -1.13 -7.05 -3.54
N HIS A 86 -2.46 -7.11 -3.61
CA HIS A 86 -3.16 -8.04 -4.50
C HIS A 86 -2.99 -7.73 -6.00
N HIS A 87 -2.45 -6.57 -6.36
CA HIS A 87 -2.05 -6.23 -7.73
C HIS A 87 -0.63 -6.66 -8.09
N VAL A 88 0.19 -7.03 -7.10
CA VAL A 88 1.51 -7.65 -7.36
C VAL A 88 1.29 -9.04 -7.95
N PRO A 89 2.05 -9.45 -9.00
CA PRO A 89 1.98 -10.82 -9.51
C PRO A 89 2.12 -11.85 -8.36
N VAL A 90 1.26 -12.87 -8.35
CA VAL A 90 1.16 -13.81 -7.22
C VAL A 90 2.49 -14.48 -6.91
N ASP A 91 3.25 -14.83 -7.94
CA ASP A 91 4.58 -15.43 -7.84
C ASP A 91 5.68 -14.46 -7.35
N GLN A 92 5.37 -13.16 -7.28
CA GLN A 92 6.29 -12.12 -6.81
C GLN A 92 5.88 -11.52 -5.45
N MET A 93 4.74 -11.92 -4.87
CA MET A 93 4.27 -11.37 -3.59
C MET A 93 5.25 -11.65 -2.44
N ASP A 94 5.86 -12.84 -2.39
CA ASP A 94 6.85 -13.16 -1.36
C ASP A 94 8.14 -12.35 -1.54
N GLN A 95 8.51 -12.04 -2.78
CA GLN A 95 9.61 -11.13 -3.08
C GLN A 95 9.26 -9.69 -2.67
N ALA A 96 8.03 -9.24 -2.91
CA ALA A 96 7.58 -7.92 -2.44
C ALA A 96 7.66 -7.81 -0.91
N MET A 97 7.23 -8.84 -0.17
CA MET A 97 7.39 -8.88 1.28
C MET A 97 8.86 -8.87 1.72
N ALA A 98 9.75 -9.50 0.95
CA ALA A 98 11.20 -9.45 1.20
C ALA A 98 11.76 -8.04 1.00
N GLU A 99 11.39 -7.37 -0.08
CA GLU A 99 11.81 -6.01 -0.40
C GLU A 99 11.29 -4.99 0.64
N ILE A 100 10.03 -5.12 1.08
CA ILE A 100 9.48 -4.30 2.17
C ILE A 100 10.35 -4.45 3.44
N GLY A 101 10.68 -5.69 3.81
CA GLY A 101 11.57 -5.94 4.97
C GLY A 101 12.97 -5.37 4.78
N ARG A 102 13.51 -5.41 3.56
CA ARG A 102 14.86 -4.88 3.26
C ARG A 102 14.93 -3.37 3.41
N VAL A 103 13.92 -2.65 2.93
CA VAL A 103 13.93 -1.18 2.92
C VAL A 103 13.48 -0.56 4.24
N LEU A 104 12.85 -1.33 5.12
CA LEU A 104 12.47 -0.86 6.46
C LEU A 104 13.71 -0.79 7.35
N LYS A 105 13.82 0.29 8.10
CA LYS A 105 14.79 0.43 9.20
C LYS A 105 14.49 -0.59 10.31
N PRO A 106 15.48 -0.95 11.12
CA PRO A 106 15.22 -1.73 12.33
C PRO A 106 14.15 -1.08 13.20
N GLY A 107 13.09 -1.83 13.55
CA GLY A 107 11.93 -1.33 14.27
C GLY A 107 10.95 -0.50 13.43
N GLY A 108 11.15 -0.42 12.12
CA GLY A 108 10.21 0.20 11.18
C GLY A 108 8.94 -0.63 11.02
N LEU A 109 7.86 0.00 10.55
CA LEU A 109 6.53 -0.59 10.46
C LEU A 109 6.06 -0.74 9.02
N ALA A 110 5.51 -1.92 8.69
CA ALA A 110 4.74 -2.14 7.46
C ALA A 110 3.25 -2.07 7.77
N TYR A 111 2.52 -1.19 7.10
CA TYR A 111 1.06 -1.15 7.15
C TYR A 111 0.49 -1.63 5.81
N ILE A 112 -0.16 -2.78 5.85
CA ILE A 112 -0.76 -3.39 4.65
C ILE A 112 -2.26 -3.48 4.87
N SER A 113 -3.03 -2.78 4.05
CA SER A 113 -4.49 -2.77 4.09
C SER A 113 -5.04 -3.37 2.82
N GLU A 114 -5.61 -4.56 2.93
CA GLU A 114 -6.13 -5.31 1.79
C GLU A 114 -7.65 -5.57 1.92
N PRO A 115 -8.38 -5.60 0.80
CA PRO A 115 -9.79 -5.91 0.83
C PRO A 115 -10.01 -7.39 1.11
N VAL A 116 -10.80 -7.70 2.13
CA VAL A 116 -11.25 -9.06 2.41
C VAL A 116 -12.27 -9.48 1.38
N TYR A 117 -12.14 -10.72 0.84
CA TYR A 117 -13.11 -11.27 -0.09
C TYR A 117 -14.33 -11.80 0.69
N ALA A 118 -15.19 -10.89 1.13
CA ALA A 118 -16.42 -11.19 1.87
C ALA A 118 -17.49 -10.10 1.69
N GLY A 119 -18.75 -10.48 1.93
CA GLY A 119 -19.87 -9.54 1.96
C GLY A 119 -20.57 -9.32 0.63
N ALA A 120 -21.77 -8.73 0.68
CA ALA A 120 -22.68 -8.56 -0.46
C ALA A 120 -22.06 -7.78 -1.63
N PHE A 121 -21.18 -6.83 -1.36
CA PHE A 121 -20.47 -6.09 -2.39
C PHE A 121 -19.57 -7.01 -3.26
N ASN A 122 -18.87 -7.96 -2.64
CA ASN A 122 -18.06 -8.93 -3.39
C ASN A 122 -18.92 -9.87 -4.26
N GLU A 123 -20.14 -10.19 -3.82
CA GLU A 123 -21.05 -11.02 -4.63
C GLU A 123 -21.46 -10.31 -5.93
N ILE A 124 -21.50 -8.98 -5.92
CA ILE A 124 -21.75 -8.18 -7.12
C ILE A 124 -20.46 -8.06 -7.94
N LEU A 125 -19.37 -7.66 -7.29
CA LEU A 125 -18.09 -7.39 -7.96
C LEU A 125 -17.57 -8.62 -8.72
N ARG A 126 -17.68 -9.82 -8.16
CA ARG A 126 -17.21 -11.07 -8.79
C ARG A 126 -17.89 -11.40 -10.13
N LEU A 127 -19.04 -10.79 -10.42
CA LEU A 127 -19.72 -10.99 -11.71
C LEU A 127 -19.00 -10.28 -12.86
N PHE A 128 -18.19 -9.29 -12.55
CA PHE A 128 -17.47 -8.46 -13.53
C PHE A 128 -15.96 -8.61 -13.39
N HIS A 129 -15.49 -8.73 -12.16
CA HIS A 129 -14.07 -8.78 -11.83
C HIS A 129 -13.85 -9.61 -10.56
N ASP A 130 -13.55 -10.90 -10.73
CA ASP A 130 -13.32 -11.80 -9.60
C ASP A 130 -11.86 -11.75 -9.14
N GLU A 131 -11.62 -11.06 -8.04
CA GLU A 131 -10.30 -10.92 -7.43
C GLU A 131 -10.04 -11.91 -6.29
N LYS A 132 -10.88 -12.96 -6.13
CA LYS A 132 -10.77 -13.89 -5.00
C LYS A 132 -9.36 -14.44 -4.85
N ALA A 133 -8.84 -15.03 -5.91
CA ALA A 133 -7.53 -15.70 -5.86
C ALA A 133 -6.38 -14.76 -5.51
N VAL A 134 -6.34 -13.55 -6.08
CA VAL A 134 -5.26 -12.58 -5.82
C VAL A 134 -5.35 -11.97 -4.42
N ARG A 135 -6.56 -11.73 -3.90
CA ARG A 135 -6.75 -11.23 -2.53
C ARG A 135 -6.38 -12.29 -1.48
N GLU A 136 -6.78 -13.55 -1.69
CA GLU A 136 -6.37 -14.67 -0.83
C GLU A 136 -4.85 -14.88 -0.88
N ALA A 137 -4.24 -14.76 -2.06
CA ALA A 137 -2.79 -14.88 -2.23
C ALA A 137 -2.04 -13.75 -1.50
N ALA A 138 -2.54 -12.50 -1.58
CA ALA A 138 -1.94 -11.36 -0.89
C ALA A 138 -1.98 -11.54 0.63
N PHE A 139 -3.14 -11.95 1.18
CA PHE A 139 -3.27 -12.25 2.60
C PHE A 139 -2.30 -13.35 3.03
N SER A 140 -2.26 -14.46 2.27
CA SER A 140 -1.35 -15.58 2.56
C SER A 140 0.13 -15.19 2.45
N ALA A 141 0.51 -14.24 1.58
CA ALA A 141 1.88 -13.75 1.51
C ALA A 141 2.29 -13.02 2.79
N VAL A 142 1.39 -12.22 3.37
CA VAL A 142 1.63 -11.57 4.67
C VAL A 142 1.77 -12.60 5.77
N GLU A 143 0.86 -13.61 5.85
CA GLU A 143 0.94 -14.69 6.83
C GLU A 143 2.26 -15.47 6.72
N ARG A 144 2.69 -15.81 5.50
CA ARG A 144 3.99 -16.49 5.28
C ARG A 144 5.17 -15.65 5.73
N ALA A 145 5.15 -14.34 5.47
CA ALA A 145 6.23 -13.44 5.88
C ALA A 145 6.34 -13.34 7.41
N VAL A 146 5.22 -13.30 8.12
CA VAL A 146 5.17 -13.35 9.59
C VAL A 146 5.65 -14.74 10.10
N ALA A 147 5.13 -15.83 9.55
CA ALA A 147 5.50 -17.18 9.96
C ALA A 147 7.00 -17.48 9.74
N ALA A 148 7.62 -16.89 8.71
CA ALA A 148 9.03 -16.98 8.44
C ALA A 148 9.90 -16.06 9.33
N GLY A 149 9.30 -15.31 10.25
CA GLY A 149 10.00 -14.37 11.14
C GLY A 149 10.55 -13.13 10.43
N ARG A 150 10.08 -12.82 9.24
CA ARG A 150 10.46 -11.61 8.51
C ARG A 150 9.84 -10.36 9.12
N PHE A 151 8.62 -10.50 9.64
CA PHE A 151 7.90 -9.48 10.38
C PHE A 151 7.33 -10.08 11.66
N GLU A 152 7.13 -9.23 12.65
CA GLU A 152 6.30 -9.50 13.82
C GLU A 152 4.94 -8.85 13.60
N LEU A 153 3.84 -9.58 13.88
CA LEU A 153 2.49 -9.04 13.77
C LEU A 153 2.17 -8.20 15.01
N GLU A 154 2.14 -6.88 14.85
CA GLU A 154 1.81 -5.95 15.93
C GLU A 154 0.30 -5.83 16.16
N ASP A 155 -0.47 -5.74 15.07
CA ASP A 155 -1.92 -5.54 15.16
C ASP A 155 -2.61 -6.03 13.87
N GLU A 156 -3.81 -6.55 14.00
CA GLU A 156 -4.69 -6.91 12.88
C GLU A 156 -6.10 -6.36 13.13
N ARG A 157 -6.62 -5.61 12.18
CA ARG A 157 -7.95 -4.98 12.31
C ARG A 157 -8.80 -5.18 11.08
N PHE A 158 -10.03 -5.62 11.31
CA PHE A 158 -11.07 -5.66 10.28
C PHE A 158 -11.97 -4.43 10.41
N PHE A 159 -12.17 -3.73 9.29
CA PHE A 159 -13.04 -2.57 9.25
C PHE A 159 -13.76 -2.46 7.91
N SER A 160 -14.91 -1.80 7.91
CA SER A 160 -15.64 -1.51 6.69
C SER A 160 -15.33 -0.11 6.20
N THR A 161 -15.09 0.02 4.90
CA THR A 161 -15.01 1.32 4.21
C THR A 161 -16.30 1.51 3.42
N PRO A 162 -17.13 2.55 3.71
CA PRO A 162 -18.31 2.79 2.91
C PRO A 162 -17.90 3.17 1.48
N GLY A 163 -18.50 2.50 0.50
CA GLY A 163 -18.48 2.88 -0.89
C GLY A 163 -19.75 3.66 -1.22
N HIS A 164 -19.63 4.73 -1.99
CA HIS A 164 -20.74 5.46 -2.54
C HIS A 164 -20.50 5.67 -4.03
N TYR A 165 -21.48 5.35 -4.83
CA TYR A 165 -21.47 5.51 -6.27
C TYR A 165 -22.71 6.31 -6.66
N ASP A 166 -22.53 7.44 -7.35
CA ASP A 166 -23.65 8.29 -7.78
C ASP A 166 -24.35 7.73 -9.01
N SER A 167 -23.69 6.85 -9.75
CA SER A 167 -24.25 6.17 -10.92
C SER A 167 -23.59 4.81 -11.16
N PHE A 168 -24.20 4.00 -12.02
CA PHE A 168 -23.65 2.70 -12.42
C PHE A 168 -22.31 2.83 -13.19
N GLU A 169 -22.12 3.94 -13.90
CA GLU A 169 -20.88 4.20 -14.64
C GLU A 169 -19.68 4.50 -13.72
N GLN A 170 -19.94 4.82 -12.44
CA GLN A 170 -18.91 5.01 -11.43
C GLN A 170 -18.53 3.71 -10.71
N PHE A 171 -19.37 2.69 -10.84
CA PHE A 171 -19.17 1.37 -10.25
C PHE A 171 -18.19 0.56 -11.08
#